data_f17be1709f73fe2eed34ccf48673d4d1
#
_entry.id   f17be1709f73fe2eed34ccf48673d4d1
#
_cell.length_a   1.000
_cell.length_b   1.000
_cell.length_c   1.000
_cell.angle_alpha   90.00
_cell.angle_beta   90.00
_cell.angle_gamma   90.00
#
_symmetry.space_group_name_H-M   'P 1'
#
loop_
_entity.id
_entity.type
_entity.pdbx_description
1 polymer ?
#
loop_
_entity_poly.entity_id
_entity_poly.type
_entity_poly.pdbx_seq_one_letter_code
_entity_poly.pdbx_strand_id
1 'polypeptide(L)'
;MTIFRCSVAILLASPANADPVVTPSGQSVTLYDVVLEPDVARFRYLAPAIDPAGQALSYKDVAGDFIWLCESFAIPGLVQANKSTEHVIIALSDRELEFGVAAPDAIQFIESYTVQGPTCIWDEF
;
A
#
# COMPACT_ATOMS: atom_id res chain seq x y z
N MET A 1 14.07 -36.09 2.88
CA MET A 1 13.78 -35.60 2.96
C MET A 1 13.15 -34.75 3.07
N THR A 2 12.90 -34.50 3.01
CA THR A 2 12.42 -33.77 3.11
C THR A 2 12.01 -32.79 3.27
N ILE A 3 11.90 -32.35 3.27
CA ILE A 3 11.59 -31.52 3.56
C ILE A 3 11.04 -30.60 3.31
N PHE A 4 10.96 -30.35 3.21
CA PHE A 4 10.54 -29.34 3.08
C PHE A 4 9.72 -28.77 2.92
N ARG A 5 9.53 -28.71 2.85
CA ARG A 5 8.59 -28.20 2.55
C ARG A 5 7.99 -27.28 3.23
N CYS A 6 7.99 -27.39 3.99
CA CYS A 6 7.37 -26.57 4.89
C CYS A 6 7.72 -25.19 4.68
N SER A 7 8.71 -25.10 4.29
CA SER A 7 9.16 -23.87 4.07
C SER A 7 8.34 -23.03 3.27
N VAL A 8 7.65 -23.58 2.51
CA VAL A 8 6.98 -22.82 1.63
C VAL A 8 5.98 -21.98 2.20
N ALA A 9 5.19 -22.51 3.01
CA ALA A 9 4.14 -21.74 3.54
C ALA A 9 4.63 -20.47 4.11
N ILE A 10 5.75 -20.51 4.65
CA ILE A 10 6.20 -19.39 5.25
C ILE A 10 6.44 -18.31 4.34
N LEU A 11 6.79 -18.64 3.23
CA LEU A 11 7.13 -17.68 2.32
C LEU A 11 6.07 -16.87 1.91
N LEU A 12 4.97 -17.31 2.15
CA LEU A 12 3.92 -16.76 1.63
C LEU A 12 3.73 -15.47 1.98
N ALA A 13 4.22 -14.81 1.82
CA ALA A 13 3.73 -13.72 1.90
C ALA A 13 3.69 -12.88 2.97
N SER A 14 4.60 -12.80 3.63
CA SER A 14 4.64 -11.88 4.71
C SER A 14 4.91 -10.49 4.20
N PRO A 15 4.02 -9.55 4.35
CA PRO A 15 4.27 -8.17 3.95
C PRO A 15 5.43 -7.57 4.72
N ALA A 16 5.73 -8.14 5.87
CA ALA A 16 6.82 -7.64 6.66
C ALA A 16 8.16 -7.78 5.96
N ASN A 17 8.24 -8.60 4.93
CA ASN A 17 9.47 -8.77 4.19
C ASN A 17 9.51 -7.93 2.93
N ALA A 18 8.56 -7.06 2.72
CA ALA A 18 8.56 -6.23 1.53
C ALA A 18 9.70 -5.21 1.61
N ASP A 19 10.36 -5.01 0.50
CA ASP A 19 11.41 -4.02 0.41
C ASP A 19 10.83 -2.62 0.28
N PRO A 20 11.47 -1.63 0.82
CA PRO A 20 11.02 -0.26 0.62
C PRO A 20 11.18 0.16 -0.84
N VAL A 21 10.29 1.02 -1.29
CA VAL A 21 10.39 1.60 -2.63
C VAL A 21 10.47 3.11 -2.51
N VAL A 22 11.20 3.73 -3.44
CA VAL A 22 11.34 5.18 -3.49
C VAL A 22 10.30 5.70 -4.47
N THR A 23 9.46 6.60 -3.98
CA THR A 23 8.34 7.14 -4.76
C THR A 23 8.78 8.39 -5.54
N PRO A 24 7.91 8.91 -6.42
CA PRO A 24 8.23 10.14 -7.17
C PRO A 24 8.55 11.35 -6.28
N SER A 25 7.97 11.43 -5.07
CA SER A 25 8.31 12.53 -4.18
C SER A 25 9.69 12.36 -3.55
N GLY A 26 10.32 11.20 -3.72
CA GLY A 26 11.63 10.93 -3.15
C GLY A 26 11.58 10.24 -1.79
N GLN A 27 10.39 10.03 -1.23
CA GLN A 27 10.29 9.33 0.05
C GLN A 27 10.39 7.81 -0.14
N SER A 28 10.77 7.12 0.92
CA SER A 28 10.81 5.67 0.93
C SER A 28 9.59 5.16 1.66
N VAL A 29 8.85 4.26 1.04
CA VAL A 29 7.65 3.67 1.67
C VAL A 29 7.75 2.15 1.62
N THR A 30 7.10 1.48 2.56
CA THR A 30 7.13 0.00 2.65
C THR A 30 5.71 -0.52 2.79
N LEU A 31 5.34 -1.45 1.92
CA LEU A 31 4.03 -2.09 2.02
C LEU A 31 4.04 -2.98 3.25
N TYR A 32 3.13 -2.76 4.19
CA TYR A 32 3.07 -3.59 5.38
C TYR A 32 1.78 -4.41 5.48
N ASP A 33 0.78 -4.11 4.65
CA ASP A 33 -0.48 -4.84 4.75
C ASP A 33 -1.28 -4.68 3.46
N VAL A 34 -1.98 -5.74 3.07
CA VAL A 34 -2.93 -5.71 1.97
C VAL A 34 -4.22 -6.32 2.48
N VAL A 35 -5.32 -5.57 2.40
CA VAL A 35 -6.62 -6.06 2.83
C VAL A 35 -7.50 -6.21 1.60
N LEU A 36 -7.94 -7.44 1.32
CA LEU A 36 -8.79 -7.72 0.16
C LEU A 36 -10.22 -7.88 0.61
N GLU A 37 -11.09 -7.06 0.04
CA GLU A 37 -12.53 -7.10 0.26
C GLU A 37 -13.19 -7.38 -1.08
N PRO A 38 -14.48 -7.68 -1.14
CA PRO A 38 -15.08 -8.09 -2.42
C PRO A 38 -14.85 -7.14 -3.58
N ASP A 39 -14.95 -5.83 -3.36
CA ASP A 39 -14.79 -4.88 -4.45
C ASP A 39 -13.61 -3.93 -4.27
N VAL A 40 -12.82 -4.11 -3.23
CA VAL A 40 -11.78 -3.16 -2.85
C VAL A 40 -10.52 -3.90 -2.41
N ALA A 41 -9.38 -3.46 -2.91
CA ALA A 41 -8.09 -3.91 -2.41
C ALA A 41 -7.40 -2.72 -1.75
N ARG A 42 -7.02 -2.85 -0.48
CA ARG A 42 -6.38 -1.78 0.28
C ARG A 42 -4.92 -2.09 0.42
N PHE A 43 -4.09 -1.20 -0.09
CA PHE A 43 -2.64 -1.35 0.01
C PHE A 43 -2.15 -0.33 1.03
N ARG A 44 -1.60 -0.82 2.12
CA ARG A 44 -1.27 -0.01 3.28
C ARG A 44 0.23 0.09 3.43
N TYR A 45 0.75 1.32 3.30
CA TYR A 45 2.18 1.58 3.27
C TYR A 45 2.63 2.35 4.50
N LEU A 46 3.78 1.96 5.03
CA LEU A 46 4.47 2.73 6.07
C LEU A 46 5.26 3.82 5.36
N ALA A 47 5.03 5.06 5.72
CA ALA A 47 5.67 6.23 5.12
C ALA A 47 6.24 7.13 6.21
N PRO A 48 7.42 6.79 6.75
CA PRO A 48 7.97 7.54 7.87
C PRO A 48 8.20 9.03 7.59
N ALA A 49 8.37 9.38 6.30
CA ALA A 49 8.65 10.77 5.95
C ALA A 49 7.48 11.71 6.19
N ILE A 50 6.25 11.19 6.35
CA ILE A 50 5.11 12.05 6.63
C ILE A 50 4.95 12.33 8.14
N ASP A 51 5.73 11.62 8.98
CA ASP A 51 5.69 11.84 10.42
C ASP A 51 6.22 13.25 10.72
N PRO A 52 5.51 14.03 11.55
CA PRO A 52 6.00 15.34 11.95
C PRO A 52 7.38 15.31 12.60
N ALA A 53 7.75 14.19 13.24
CA ALA A 53 9.07 14.05 13.82
C ALA A 53 10.12 13.65 12.77
N GLY A 54 9.71 13.31 11.56
CA GLY A 54 10.59 13.00 10.45
C GLY A 54 10.71 14.19 9.54
N GLN A 55 10.40 13.99 8.25
CA GLN A 55 10.46 15.07 7.28
C GLN A 55 9.20 15.90 7.23
N ALA A 56 8.15 15.44 7.91
CA ALA A 56 6.87 16.14 7.98
C ALA A 56 6.28 16.47 6.60
N LEU A 57 6.45 15.55 5.63
CA LEU A 57 5.90 15.79 4.30
C LEU A 57 4.39 15.90 4.37
N SER A 58 3.84 16.89 3.69
CA SER A 58 2.39 17.10 3.67
C SER A 58 1.75 16.24 2.58
N TYR A 59 0.42 16.18 2.59
CA TYR A 59 -0.30 15.49 1.52
C TYR A 59 0.10 16.08 0.16
N LYS A 60 0.22 17.40 0.07
CA LYS A 60 0.57 18.02 -1.19
C LYS A 60 1.93 17.57 -1.68
N ASP A 61 2.87 17.35 -0.77
CA ASP A 61 4.21 16.91 -1.13
C ASP A 61 4.20 15.51 -1.73
N VAL A 62 3.29 14.65 -1.28
CA VAL A 62 3.27 13.24 -1.68
C VAL A 62 2.11 12.88 -2.60
N ALA A 63 1.36 13.88 -3.04
CA ALA A 63 0.13 13.62 -3.81
C ALA A 63 0.35 12.75 -5.04
N GLY A 64 1.45 12.92 -5.73
CA GLY A 64 1.74 12.11 -6.93
C GLY A 64 2.17 10.68 -6.64
N ASP A 65 2.48 10.37 -5.39
CA ASP A 65 2.93 9.02 -5.03
C ASP A 65 1.80 8.01 -5.08
N PHE A 66 0.57 8.46 -4.79
CA PHE A 66 -0.57 7.53 -4.69
C PHE A 66 -0.88 6.85 -6.02
N ILE A 67 -1.02 7.62 -7.09
CA ILE A 67 -1.35 7.02 -8.38
C ILE A 67 -0.18 6.19 -8.88
N TRP A 68 1.04 6.62 -8.60
CA TRP A 68 2.23 5.87 -8.98
C TRP A 68 2.25 4.51 -8.28
N LEU A 69 1.96 4.47 -6.97
CA LEU A 69 1.90 3.21 -6.24
C LEU A 69 0.77 2.33 -6.76
N CYS A 70 -0.37 2.93 -7.10
CA CYS A 70 -1.50 2.17 -7.62
C CYS A 70 -1.14 1.50 -8.94
N GLU A 71 -0.60 2.26 -9.88
CA GLU A 71 -0.34 1.72 -11.23
C GLU A 71 0.93 0.89 -11.31
N SER A 72 1.95 1.24 -10.54
CA SER A 72 3.24 0.56 -10.63
C SER A 72 3.33 -0.68 -9.76
N PHE A 73 2.57 -0.75 -8.68
CA PHE A 73 2.67 -1.86 -7.74
C PHE A 73 1.36 -2.54 -7.40
N ALA A 74 0.28 -1.79 -7.14
CA ALA A 74 -0.96 -2.42 -6.71
C ALA A 74 -1.58 -3.24 -7.84
N ILE A 75 -1.78 -2.65 -9.01
CA ILE A 75 -2.37 -3.37 -10.13
C ILE A 75 -1.49 -4.54 -10.57
N PRO A 76 -0.17 -4.36 -10.79
CA PRO A 76 0.66 -5.51 -11.15
C PRO A 76 0.65 -6.61 -10.10
N GLY A 77 0.62 -6.24 -8.81
CA GLY A 77 0.56 -7.24 -7.75
C GLY A 77 -0.72 -8.04 -7.76
N LEU A 78 -1.85 -7.38 -8.02
CA LEU A 78 -3.13 -8.06 -8.12
C LEU A 78 -3.15 -9.00 -9.32
N VAL A 79 -2.61 -8.57 -10.45
CA VAL A 79 -2.54 -9.41 -11.64
C VAL A 79 -1.70 -10.65 -11.36
N GLN A 80 -0.55 -10.49 -10.72
CA GLN A 80 0.30 -11.62 -10.39
C GLN A 80 -0.39 -12.58 -9.42
N ALA A 81 -1.19 -12.07 -8.52
CA ALA A 81 -1.92 -12.88 -7.56
C ALA A 81 -3.22 -13.45 -8.13
N ASN A 82 -3.51 -13.16 -9.39
CA ASN A 82 -4.71 -13.61 -10.07
C ASN A 82 -5.96 -13.09 -9.36
N LYS A 83 -5.91 -11.85 -8.91
CA LYS A 83 -7.02 -11.20 -8.22
C LYS A 83 -7.49 -10.01 -9.05
N SER A 84 -8.77 -9.71 -8.98
CA SER A 84 -9.32 -8.53 -9.62
C SER A 84 -10.17 -7.78 -8.61
N THR A 85 -10.26 -6.48 -8.79
CA THR A 85 -11.04 -5.62 -7.91
C THR A 85 -11.53 -4.42 -8.70
N GLU A 86 -12.60 -3.79 -8.24
CA GLU A 86 -13.08 -2.57 -8.87
C GLU A 86 -12.34 -1.34 -8.38
N HIS A 87 -11.92 -1.37 -7.11
CA HIS A 87 -11.27 -0.21 -6.51
C HIS A 87 -9.98 -0.58 -5.81
N VAL A 88 -9.02 0.31 -5.84
CA VAL A 88 -7.80 0.19 -5.06
C VAL A 88 -7.71 1.42 -4.16
N ILE A 89 -7.44 1.19 -2.89
CA ILE A 89 -7.22 2.26 -1.94
C ILE A 89 -5.75 2.19 -1.53
N ILE A 90 -5.08 3.34 -1.61
CA ILE A 90 -3.69 3.46 -1.19
C ILE A 90 -3.66 4.29 0.08
N ALA A 91 -3.08 3.76 1.14
CA ALA A 91 -2.91 4.46 2.40
C ALA A 91 -1.44 4.62 2.72
N LEU A 92 -1.05 5.84 3.10
CA LEU A 92 0.29 6.13 3.60
C LEU A 92 0.13 6.52 5.06
N SER A 93 0.82 5.83 5.95
CA SER A 93 0.71 6.09 7.38
C SER A 93 2.10 6.29 7.98
N ASP A 94 2.21 7.14 8.99
CA ASP A 94 3.49 7.42 9.62
C ASP A 94 3.97 6.26 10.50
N ARG A 95 3.12 5.30 10.75
CA ARG A 95 3.42 4.09 11.54
C ARG A 95 2.51 2.98 11.07
N GLU A 96 2.85 1.74 11.40
CA GLU A 96 1.99 0.62 11.08
C GLU A 96 0.77 0.67 11.97
N LEU A 97 -0.41 0.59 11.37
CA LEU A 97 -1.68 0.68 12.09
C LEU A 97 -2.44 -0.63 11.97
N GLU A 98 -3.15 -0.98 13.03
CA GLU A 98 -4.01 -2.15 13.00
C GLU A 98 -5.27 -1.79 12.21
N PHE A 99 -5.65 -2.62 11.26
CA PHE A 99 -6.79 -2.33 10.38
C PHE A 99 -8.08 -2.28 11.17
N GLY A 100 -8.86 -1.23 10.91
CA GLY A 100 -10.17 -1.09 11.56
C GLY A 100 -10.13 -0.50 12.95
N VAL A 101 -8.95 -0.13 13.44
CA VAL A 101 -8.80 0.44 14.78
C VAL A 101 -8.46 1.92 14.65
N ALA A 102 -9.14 2.75 15.40
CA ALA A 102 -8.88 4.18 15.37
C ALA A 102 -7.49 4.48 15.92
N ALA A 103 -6.79 5.40 15.27
CA ALA A 103 -5.44 5.79 15.66
C ALA A 103 -5.34 7.32 15.54
N PRO A 104 -5.97 8.06 16.46
CA PRO A 104 -6.09 9.51 16.31
C PRO A 104 -4.76 10.25 16.31
N ASP A 105 -3.71 9.65 16.86
CA ASP A 105 -2.40 10.31 16.88
C ASP A 105 -1.58 10.04 15.62
N ALA A 106 -2.03 9.17 14.74
CA ALA A 106 -1.29 8.85 13.54
C ALA A 106 -1.59 9.82 12.41
N ILE A 107 -0.60 10.08 11.59
CA ILE A 107 -0.80 10.81 10.34
C ILE A 107 -1.06 9.76 9.27
N GLN A 108 -2.15 9.92 8.54
CA GLN A 108 -2.50 8.98 7.48
C GLN A 108 -3.12 9.73 6.32
N PHE A 109 -2.63 9.45 5.11
CA PHE A 109 -3.20 10.00 3.88
C PHE A 109 -3.74 8.83 3.07
N ILE A 110 -4.95 8.95 2.55
CA ILE A 110 -5.63 7.85 1.86
C ILE A 110 -6.23 8.38 0.56
N GLU A 111 -6.06 7.63 -0.52
CA GLU A 111 -6.69 7.91 -1.80
C GLU A 111 -7.32 6.66 -2.38
N SER A 112 -8.43 6.85 -3.09
CA SER A 112 -9.17 5.76 -3.70
C SER A 112 -9.19 5.92 -5.21
N TYR A 113 -9.08 4.79 -5.92
CA TYR A 113 -9.07 4.75 -7.36
C TYR A 113 -10.01 3.69 -7.90
N THR A 114 -10.61 3.97 -9.06
CA THR A 114 -11.31 2.94 -9.84
C THR A 114 -10.31 2.34 -10.82
N VAL A 115 -10.28 1.03 -10.90
CA VAL A 115 -9.33 0.31 -11.75
C VAL A 115 -9.90 0.18 -13.16
N GLN A 116 -9.13 0.59 -14.16
CA GLN A 116 -9.50 0.41 -15.56
C GLN A 116 -8.29 -0.18 -16.28
N GLY A 117 -8.28 -1.52 -16.44
CA GLY A 117 -7.14 -2.20 -17.04
C GLY A 117 -5.89 -1.91 -16.23
N PRO A 118 -4.83 -1.40 -16.84
CA PRO A 118 -3.59 -1.11 -16.10
C PRO A 118 -3.59 0.27 -15.46
N THR A 119 -4.70 1.03 -15.51
CA THR A 119 -4.70 2.39 -15.03
C THR A 119 -5.60 2.57 -13.81
N CYS A 120 -5.28 3.58 -13.01
CA CYS A 120 -6.02 3.94 -11.82
C CYS A 120 -6.64 5.30 -12.05
N ILE A 121 -7.97 5.38 -11.90
CA ILE A 121 -8.71 6.62 -12.09
C ILE A 121 -9.10 7.15 -10.72
N TRP A 122 -8.67 8.35 -10.39
CA TRP A 122 -8.94 8.91 -9.07
C TRP A 122 -10.43 9.08 -8.84
N ASP A 123 -10.89 8.63 -7.67
CA ASP A 123 -12.29 8.76 -7.30
C ASP A 123 -12.48 10.11 -6.61
N GLU A 124 -13.45 10.89 -7.11
CA GLU A 124 -13.80 12.14 -6.46
C GLU A 124 -14.96 11.90 -5.51
N PHE A 125 -14.89 12.45 -4.34
CA PHE A 125 -15.96 12.32 -3.36
C PHE A 125 -16.54 13.68 -3.01
#